data_098547778d8eda0932abe81955641df2
#
_entry.id   098547778d8eda0932abe81955641df2
#
_cell.length_a   1.000
_cell.length_b   1.000
_cell.length_c   1.000
_cell.angle_alpha   90.00
_cell.angle_beta   90.00
_cell.angle_gamma   90.00
#
_symmetry.space_group_name_H-M   'P 1'
#
loop_
_entity.id
_entity.type
_entity.pdbx_description
1 polymer ?
#
loop_
_entity_poly.entity_id
_entity_poly.type
_entity_poly.pdbx_seq_one_letter_code
_entity_poly.pdbx_strand_id
1 'polypeptide(L)'
;MERISLRGMGVALATPFNDDFSVDYEALKGLVEYQVSNGADYLVVLATTSEAVTLSCSERDEVARFVAETVAGRIPLILGMSDNCTHRLMSHLKETDFTGYSAILSVVPYYNKPSQEGIYRHFKAVAEASPLPVVL
;
A
#
# COMPACT_ATOMS: atom_id res chain seq x y z
N MET A 1 -4.75 20.81 -0.58
CA MET A 1 -4.70 19.35 -0.32
C MET A 1 -5.71 19.04 0.77
N GLU A 2 -6.76 18.32 0.45
CA GLU A 2 -7.75 17.91 1.45
C GLU A 2 -7.08 17.02 2.50
N ARG A 3 -7.36 17.29 3.79
CA ARG A 3 -6.82 16.46 4.87
C ARG A 3 -7.55 15.11 4.88
N ILE A 4 -6.84 14.03 4.57
CA ILE A 4 -7.38 12.70 4.78
C ILE A 4 -7.62 12.46 6.28
N SER A 5 -8.77 11.89 6.62
CA SER A 5 -9.06 11.44 7.98
C SER A 5 -8.78 9.94 8.07
N LEU A 6 -7.83 9.56 8.91
CA LEU A 6 -7.51 8.16 9.23
C LEU A 6 -8.01 7.79 10.64
N ARG A 7 -9.17 8.33 11.02
CA ARG A 7 -9.83 7.97 12.27
C ARG A 7 -10.63 6.69 12.07
N GLY A 8 -10.68 5.86 13.10
CA GLY A 8 -11.43 4.62 13.10
C GLY A 8 -10.56 3.39 12.90
N MET A 9 -11.15 2.34 12.37
CA MET A 9 -10.52 1.05 12.17
C MET A 9 -9.96 0.94 10.74
N GLY A 10 -8.64 0.97 10.61
CA GLY A 10 -7.95 0.68 9.36
C GLY A 10 -7.51 -0.79 9.30
N VAL A 11 -7.88 -1.48 8.24
CA VAL A 11 -7.56 -2.90 8.07
C VAL A 11 -6.43 -3.07 7.06
N ALA A 12 -5.32 -3.70 7.48
CA ALA A 12 -4.29 -4.15 6.58
C ALA A 12 -4.75 -5.44 5.89
N LEU A 13 -4.97 -5.38 4.57
CA LEU A 13 -5.42 -6.53 3.79
C LEU A 13 -4.32 -7.57 3.65
N ALA A 14 -4.69 -8.85 3.76
CA ALA A 14 -3.87 -9.96 3.26
C ALA A 14 -4.05 -10.10 1.74
N THR A 15 -3.07 -10.71 1.09
CA THR A 15 -3.19 -11.14 -0.31
C THR A 15 -3.47 -12.64 -0.33
N PRO A 16 -4.67 -13.09 -0.73
CA PRO A 16 -4.94 -14.51 -0.92
C PRO A 16 -4.19 -15.06 -2.14
N PHE A 17 -3.74 -16.30 -2.05
CA PHE A 17 -3.04 -16.99 -3.12
C PHE A 17 -3.73 -18.32 -3.45
N ASN A 18 -3.68 -18.70 -4.71
CA ASN A 18 -4.03 -20.03 -5.20
C ASN A 18 -2.93 -21.04 -4.84
N ASP A 19 -3.21 -22.35 -5.02
CA ASP A 19 -2.25 -23.42 -4.74
C ASP A 19 -0.98 -23.33 -5.62
N ASP A 20 -1.05 -22.65 -6.76
CA ASP A 20 0.08 -22.39 -7.66
C ASP A 20 0.84 -21.09 -7.34
N PHE A 21 0.51 -20.46 -6.22
CA PHE A 21 1.07 -19.19 -5.71
C PHE A 21 0.69 -17.94 -6.51
N SER A 22 -0.18 -18.02 -7.49
CA SER A 22 -0.77 -16.84 -8.14
C SER A 22 -1.76 -16.14 -7.19
N VAL A 23 -2.01 -14.86 -7.40
CA VAL A 23 -2.99 -14.10 -6.58
C VAL A 23 -4.41 -14.62 -6.86
N ASP A 24 -5.14 -14.97 -5.80
CA ASP A 24 -6.56 -15.33 -5.87
C ASP A 24 -7.43 -14.06 -5.82
N TYR A 25 -7.77 -13.52 -6.97
CA TYR A 25 -8.57 -12.30 -7.09
C TYR A 25 -10.04 -12.49 -6.66
N GLU A 26 -10.58 -13.70 -6.73
CA GLU A 26 -11.94 -13.97 -6.24
C GLU A 26 -12.00 -13.90 -4.71
N ALA A 27 -11.06 -14.57 -4.04
CA ALA A 27 -10.92 -14.49 -2.59
C ALA A 27 -10.56 -13.07 -2.13
N LEU A 28 -9.69 -12.36 -2.86
CA LEU A 28 -9.33 -10.97 -2.56
C LEU A 28 -10.55 -10.05 -2.64
N LYS A 29 -11.40 -10.20 -3.68
CA LYS A 29 -12.65 -9.47 -3.79
C LYS A 29 -13.57 -9.74 -2.60
N GLY A 30 -13.75 -11.01 -2.24
CA GLY A 30 -14.55 -11.42 -1.09
C GLY A 30 -14.04 -10.80 0.21
N LEU A 31 -12.71 -10.77 0.42
CA LEU A 31 -12.08 -10.14 1.58
C LEU A 31 -12.32 -8.63 1.63
N VAL A 32 -12.15 -7.93 0.51
CA VAL A 32 -12.41 -6.48 0.40
C VAL A 32 -13.86 -6.17 0.72
N GLU A 33 -14.81 -6.87 0.10
CA GLU A 33 -16.24 -6.67 0.32
C GLU A 33 -16.63 -6.96 1.78
N TYR A 34 -16.06 -8.01 2.37
CA TYR A 34 -16.28 -8.33 3.78
C TYR A 34 -15.85 -7.17 4.69
N GLN A 35 -14.66 -6.61 4.49
CA GLN A 35 -14.16 -5.50 5.32
C GLN A 35 -15.01 -4.24 5.15
N VAL A 36 -15.32 -3.86 3.93
CA VAL A 36 -16.14 -2.67 3.64
C VAL A 36 -17.54 -2.81 4.25
N SER A 37 -18.16 -3.98 4.12
CA SER A 37 -19.52 -4.23 4.62
C SER A 37 -19.59 -4.35 6.14
N ASN A 38 -18.48 -4.68 6.83
CA ASN A 38 -18.42 -4.84 8.27
C ASN A 38 -17.81 -3.62 8.99
N GLY A 39 -17.72 -2.48 8.32
CA GLY A 39 -17.46 -1.19 8.97
C GLY A 39 -15.98 -0.85 9.11
N ALA A 40 -15.11 -1.35 8.24
CA ALA A 40 -13.75 -0.80 8.14
C ALA A 40 -13.84 0.66 7.67
N ASP A 41 -13.14 1.56 8.38
CA ASP A 41 -13.12 2.98 8.04
C ASP A 41 -12.16 3.28 6.88
N TYR A 42 -11.13 2.48 6.69
CA TYR A 42 -10.19 2.51 5.56
C TYR A 42 -9.45 1.19 5.41
N LEU A 43 -8.87 0.94 4.22
CA LEU A 43 -8.05 -0.24 3.98
C LEU A 43 -6.60 0.14 3.66
N VAL A 44 -5.66 -0.69 4.11
CA VAL A 44 -4.25 -0.60 3.76
C VAL A 44 -3.90 -1.78 2.85
N VAL A 45 -3.49 -1.46 1.64
CA VAL A 45 -3.23 -2.43 0.56
C VAL A 45 -1.73 -2.53 0.32
N LEU A 46 -1.22 -3.72 0.08
CA LEU A 46 0.20 -3.97 -0.24
C LEU A 46 1.19 -3.50 0.84
N ALA A 47 0.78 -3.61 2.11
CA ALA A 47 1.67 -3.44 3.25
C ALA A 47 2.33 -4.78 3.64
N THR A 48 2.93 -4.86 4.80
CA THR A 48 3.58 -6.09 5.31
C THR A 48 2.62 -7.28 5.38
N THR A 49 1.40 -7.04 5.86
CA THR A 49 0.35 -8.08 5.96
C THR A 49 -0.04 -8.66 4.59
N SER A 50 0.07 -7.87 3.53
CA SER A 50 -0.21 -8.28 2.15
C SER A 50 0.93 -9.08 1.52
N GLU A 51 2.02 -9.32 2.22
CA GLU A 51 3.22 -9.98 1.68
C GLU A 51 3.78 -9.30 0.41
N ALA A 52 3.64 -7.98 0.32
CA ALA A 52 4.02 -7.21 -0.88
C ALA A 52 5.45 -7.47 -1.40
N VAL A 53 6.36 -7.88 -0.49
CA VAL A 53 7.75 -8.20 -0.86
C VAL A 53 7.90 -9.50 -1.64
N THR A 54 6.89 -10.39 -1.61
CA THR A 54 6.88 -11.65 -2.36
C THR A 54 6.23 -11.51 -3.74
N LEU A 55 5.56 -10.39 -3.98
CA LEU A 55 4.90 -10.10 -5.26
C LEU A 55 5.87 -9.40 -6.22
N SER A 56 5.79 -9.74 -7.49
CA SER A 56 6.44 -8.98 -8.58
C SER A 56 5.86 -7.57 -8.69
N CYS A 57 6.54 -6.67 -9.42
CA CYS A 57 6.03 -5.32 -9.64
C CYS A 57 4.67 -5.34 -10.34
N SER A 58 4.52 -6.19 -11.39
CA SER A 58 3.27 -6.32 -12.14
C SER A 58 2.11 -6.84 -11.28
N GLU A 59 2.35 -7.83 -10.40
CA GLU A 59 1.33 -8.31 -9.48
C GLU A 59 0.91 -7.23 -8.48
N ARG A 60 1.86 -6.44 -7.96
CA ARG A 60 1.53 -5.33 -7.07
C ARG A 60 0.66 -4.28 -7.75
N ASP A 61 1.01 -3.89 -8.97
CA ASP A 61 0.23 -2.91 -9.74
C ASP A 61 -1.19 -3.44 -10.03
N GLU A 62 -1.30 -4.72 -10.37
CA GLU A 62 -2.59 -5.37 -10.63
C GLU A 62 -3.45 -5.48 -9.38
N VAL A 63 -2.88 -5.91 -8.24
CA VAL A 63 -3.58 -5.95 -6.94
C VAL A 63 -4.03 -4.56 -6.51
N ALA A 64 -3.16 -3.54 -6.65
CA ALA A 64 -3.51 -2.17 -6.30
C ALA A 64 -4.71 -1.67 -7.12
N ARG A 65 -4.66 -1.83 -8.44
CA ARG A 65 -5.76 -1.46 -9.35
C ARG A 65 -7.04 -2.22 -9.02
N PHE A 66 -6.96 -3.55 -8.86
CA PHE A 66 -8.11 -4.40 -8.57
C PHE A 66 -8.82 -4.03 -7.27
N VAL A 67 -8.07 -3.75 -6.20
CA VAL A 67 -8.65 -3.33 -4.92
C VAL A 67 -9.29 -1.94 -5.04
N ALA A 68 -8.66 -1.00 -5.74
CA ALA A 68 -9.22 0.33 -5.96
C ALA A 68 -10.54 0.27 -6.74
N GLU A 69 -10.60 -0.54 -7.81
CA GLU A 69 -11.82 -0.78 -8.58
C GLU A 69 -12.91 -1.47 -7.74
N THR A 70 -12.53 -2.47 -6.93
CA THR A 70 -13.47 -3.19 -6.05
C THR A 70 -14.06 -2.27 -4.98
N VAL A 71 -13.24 -1.45 -4.32
CA VAL A 71 -13.73 -0.51 -3.29
C VAL A 71 -14.54 0.62 -3.90
N ALA A 72 -14.23 1.04 -5.12
CA ALA A 72 -14.98 2.04 -5.88
C ALA A 72 -15.25 3.34 -5.09
N GLY A 73 -14.28 3.80 -4.31
CA GLY A 73 -14.36 5.04 -3.53
C GLY A 73 -15.28 5.00 -2.30
N ARG A 74 -15.80 3.84 -1.90
CA ARG A 74 -16.69 3.69 -0.73
C ARG A 74 -16.01 4.04 0.59
N ILE A 75 -14.73 3.73 0.73
CA ILE A 75 -13.88 4.10 1.87
C ILE A 75 -12.47 4.46 1.38
N PRO A 76 -11.70 5.25 2.14
CA PRO A 76 -10.32 5.57 1.78
C PRO A 76 -9.42 4.36 1.64
N LEU A 77 -8.49 4.41 0.68
CA LEU A 77 -7.44 3.42 0.50
C LEU A 77 -6.06 4.04 0.76
N ILE A 78 -5.21 3.27 1.42
CA ILE A 78 -3.80 3.58 1.66
C ILE A 78 -2.95 2.53 0.95
N LEU A 79 -2.03 2.96 0.10
CA LEU A 79 -1.13 2.06 -0.61
C LEU A 79 0.17 1.87 0.16
N GLY A 80 0.55 0.63 0.43
CA GLY A 80 1.87 0.29 0.95
C GLY A 80 2.94 0.54 -0.11
N MET A 81 3.84 1.49 0.16
CA MET A 81 4.96 1.86 -0.71
C MET A 81 6.24 1.81 0.10
N SER A 82 6.93 0.69 0.03
CA SER A 82 8.12 0.44 0.85
C SER A 82 9.19 -0.29 0.06
N ASP A 83 10.43 0.10 0.27
CA ASP A 83 11.59 -0.60 -0.25
C ASP A 83 12.79 -0.36 0.69
N ASN A 84 13.69 -1.33 0.78
CA ASN A 84 14.95 -1.15 1.51
C ASN A 84 16.02 -0.40 0.68
N CYS A 85 15.72 -0.06 -0.56
CA CYS A 85 16.54 0.78 -1.43
C CYS A 85 15.78 2.06 -1.77
N THR A 86 16.21 3.20 -1.20
CA THR A 86 15.56 4.50 -1.43
C THR A 86 15.45 4.85 -2.92
N HIS A 87 16.50 4.58 -3.71
CA HIS A 87 16.48 4.87 -5.14
C HIS A 87 15.38 4.09 -5.88
N ARG A 88 15.24 2.81 -5.57
CA ARG A 88 14.21 1.94 -6.17
C ARG A 88 12.79 2.39 -5.78
N LEU A 89 12.59 2.77 -4.51
CA LEU A 89 11.33 3.34 -4.05
C LEU A 89 10.98 4.64 -4.78
N MET A 90 12.00 5.51 -5.03
CA MET A 90 11.78 6.75 -5.79
C MET A 90 11.36 6.50 -7.24
N SER A 91 11.86 5.44 -7.88
CA SER A 91 11.41 5.02 -9.22
C SER A 91 9.98 4.52 -9.19
N HIS A 92 9.64 3.65 -8.23
CA HIS A 92 8.28 3.12 -8.08
C HIS A 92 7.26 4.25 -7.83
N LEU A 93 7.58 5.24 -6.98
CA LEU A 93 6.70 6.39 -6.74
C LEU A 93 6.37 7.20 -8.01
N LYS A 94 7.26 7.21 -9.00
CA LYS A 94 7.04 7.92 -10.27
C LYS A 94 6.22 7.12 -11.28
N GLU A 95 6.28 5.81 -11.19
CA GLU A 95 5.68 4.87 -12.16
C GLU A 95 4.30 4.37 -11.71
N THR A 96 4.02 4.41 -10.39
CA THR A 96 2.78 3.90 -9.81
C THR A 96 1.58 4.78 -10.13
N ASP A 97 0.48 4.16 -10.55
CA ASP A 97 -0.83 4.80 -10.64
C ASP A 97 -1.49 4.83 -9.24
N PHE A 98 -1.69 6.02 -8.72
CA PHE A 98 -2.32 6.23 -7.42
C PHE A 98 -3.84 6.47 -7.49
N THR A 99 -4.46 6.20 -8.64
CA THR A 99 -5.91 6.37 -8.80
C THR A 99 -6.67 5.55 -7.76
N GLY A 100 -7.57 6.21 -7.01
CA GLY A 100 -8.36 5.61 -5.93
C GLY A 100 -7.66 5.57 -4.56
N TYR A 101 -6.39 5.95 -4.46
CA TYR A 101 -5.64 5.99 -3.20
C TYR A 101 -5.58 7.41 -2.62
N SER A 102 -5.65 7.50 -1.30
CA SER A 102 -5.67 8.77 -0.56
C SER A 102 -4.38 9.07 0.19
N ALA A 103 -3.56 8.06 0.45
CA ALA A 103 -2.27 8.16 1.11
C ALA A 103 -1.37 6.98 0.76
N ILE A 104 -0.09 7.07 1.08
CA ILE A 104 0.82 5.92 1.10
C ILE A 104 1.25 5.60 2.53
N LEU A 105 1.49 4.32 2.80
CA LEU A 105 2.13 3.83 4.03
C LEU A 105 3.54 3.37 3.69
N SER A 106 4.56 3.94 4.35
CA SER A 106 5.95 3.59 4.11
C SER A 106 6.66 3.19 5.39
N VAL A 107 7.34 2.04 5.37
CA VAL A 107 8.15 1.56 6.49
C VAL A 107 9.62 1.95 6.31
N VAL A 108 10.38 1.93 7.40
CA VAL A 108 11.83 2.12 7.36
C VAL A 108 12.48 1.11 6.42
N PRO A 109 13.62 1.45 5.78
CA PRO A 109 14.39 0.46 5.03
C PRO A 109 14.69 -0.76 5.90
N TYR A 110 14.14 -1.90 5.50
CA TYR A 110 14.29 -3.16 6.22
C TYR A 110 15.55 -3.89 5.79
N TYR A 111 15.98 -4.88 6.58
CA TYR A 111 17.18 -5.68 6.37
C TYR A 111 18.50 -4.91 6.56
N ASN A 112 18.69 -3.75 5.93
CA ASN A 112 19.94 -2.97 5.91
C ASN A 112 20.26 -2.27 7.24
N LYS A 113 19.26 -2.11 8.14
CA LYS A 113 19.39 -1.43 9.45
C LYS A 113 20.06 -0.05 9.33
N PRO A 114 19.45 0.92 8.65
CA PRO A 114 20.03 2.24 8.47
C PRO A 114 20.18 2.98 9.80
N SER A 115 21.12 3.94 9.86
CA SER A 115 21.25 4.87 10.98
C SER A 115 20.02 5.80 11.07
N GLN A 116 19.83 6.48 12.20
CA GLN A 116 18.74 7.46 12.37
C GLN A 116 18.78 8.55 11.30
N GLU A 117 19.97 9.05 10.98
CA GLU A 117 20.14 10.02 9.88
C GLU A 117 19.78 9.41 8.52
N GLY A 118 20.10 8.15 8.29
CA GLY A 118 19.72 7.41 7.09
C GLY A 118 18.18 7.27 6.97
N ILE A 119 17.49 6.95 8.07
CA ILE A 119 16.02 6.88 8.14
C ILE A 119 15.42 8.26 7.84
N TYR A 120 15.91 9.32 8.45
CA TYR A 120 15.44 10.67 8.20
C TYR A 120 15.57 11.06 6.72
N ARG A 121 16.73 10.83 6.11
CA ARG A 121 16.96 11.12 4.68
C ARG A 121 16.10 10.29 3.77
N HIS A 122 15.87 9.02 4.10
CA HIS A 122 14.97 8.15 3.36
C HIS A 122 13.54 8.73 3.34
N PHE A 123 12.96 8.98 4.50
CA PHE A 123 11.59 9.49 4.59
C PHE A 123 11.44 10.91 4.06
N LYS A 124 12.47 11.75 4.20
CA LYS A 124 12.48 13.06 3.56
C LYS A 124 12.36 12.95 2.04
N ALA A 125 13.17 12.08 1.42
CA ALA A 125 13.10 11.85 -0.03
C ALA A 125 11.74 11.29 -0.44
N VAL A 126 11.18 10.34 0.31
CA VAL A 126 9.84 9.78 0.06
C VAL A 126 8.76 10.85 0.12
N ALA A 127 8.78 11.68 1.18
CA ALA A 127 7.79 12.73 1.37
C ALA A 127 7.85 13.84 0.31
N GLU A 128 9.07 14.17 -0.16
CA GLU A 128 9.27 15.17 -1.21
C GLU A 128 8.85 14.68 -2.61
N ALA A 129 8.91 13.37 -2.86
CA ALA A 129 8.57 12.78 -4.15
C ALA A 129 7.14 12.23 -4.23
N SER A 130 6.51 11.95 -3.11
CA SER A 130 5.16 11.37 -3.07
C SER A 130 4.11 12.39 -3.53
N PRO A 131 3.21 12.00 -4.47
CA PRO A 131 2.07 12.84 -4.83
C PRO A 131 0.97 12.84 -3.76
N LEU A 132 1.02 11.89 -2.82
CA LEU A 132 0.03 11.69 -1.76
C LEU A 132 0.66 11.90 -0.36
N PRO A 133 -0.15 12.17 0.67
CA PRO A 133 0.31 12.16 2.06
C PRO A 133 0.99 10.84 2.43
N VAL A 134 2.05 10.94 3.24
CA VAL A 134 2.83 9.78 3.69
C VAL A 134 2.53 9.48 5.15
N VAL A 135 2.15 8.24 5.41
CA VAL A 135 2.02 7.66 6.75
C VAL A 135 3.28 6.84 7.02
N LEU A 136 3.91 7.01 8.20
CA LEU A 136 5.13 6.32 8.62
C LEU A 136 4.82 5.24 9.66
#